data_29bc18a7e7253650b1fe38abf84f6a87
#
_entry.id   29bc18a7e7253650b1fe38abf84f6a87
#
_cell.length_a   1.000
_cell.length_b   1.000
_cell.length_c   1.000
_cell.angle_alpha   90.00
_cell.angle_beta   90.00
_cell.angle_gamma   90.00
#
_symmetry.space_group_name_H-M   'P 1'
#
loop_
_entity.id
_entity.type
_entity.pdbx_description
1 polymer ?
#
loop_
_entity_poly.entity_id
_entity_poly.type
_entity_poly.pdbx_seq_one_letter_code
_entity_poly.pdbx_strand_id
1 'polypeptide(L)'
;MANYNKQFNFRNGVQVDDDNLVVTPTGLVGIGTTIPTEILDVDGNTVISGFATASQLRGQTLVVSGKATIGEIELGTSSNI
;
A
#
# COMPACT_ATOMS: atom_id res chain seq x y z
N MET A 1 -13.67 -21.04 31.58
CA MET A 1 -12.98 -20.66 30.30
C MET A 1 -12.98 -19.16 30.13
N ALA A 2 -11.83 -18.58 29.95
CA ALA A 2 -11.74 -17.15 29.75
C ALA A 2 -12.04 -16.80 28.31
N ASN A 3 -12.81 -15.74 28.12
CA ASN A 3 -13.01 -15.15 26.81
C ASN A 3 -12.00 -14.05 26.62
N TYR A 4 -11.21 -14.18 25.60
CA TYR A 4 -10.19 -13.20 25.30
C TYR A 4 -10.75 -12.16 24.34
N ASN A 5 -10.96 -10.96 24.85
CA ASN A 5 -11.24 -9.79 24.01
C ASN A 5 -9.97 -9.02 23.75
N LYS A 6 -8.83 -9.71 23.76
CA LYS A 6 -7.53 -9.10 23.61
C LYS A 6 -6.96 -9.45 22.25
N GLN A 7 -6.17 -8.57 21.72
CA GLN A 7 -5.43 -8.79 20.49
C GLN A 7 -4.24 -9.71 20.77
N PHE A 8 -3.89 -10.50 19.77
CA PHE A 8 -2.63 -11.22 19.80
C PHE A 8 -1.52 -10.23 19.44
N ASN A 9 -0.49 -10.20 20.26
CA ASN A 9 0.61 -9.26 20.09
C ASN A 9 1.86 -10.03 19.66
N PHE A 10 2.26 -9.88 18.41
CA PHE A 10 3.44 -10.54 17.86
C PHE A 10 4.61 -9.58 17.86
N ARG A 11 5.51 -9.72 18.82
CA ARG A 11 6.62 -8.78 19.00
C ARG A 11 7.74 -8.96 17.98
N ASN A 12 7.91 -10.18 17.48
CA ASN A 12 8.95 -10.46 16.52
C ASN A 12 8.44 -10.43 15.08
N GLY A 13 7.23 -9.90 14.89
CA GLY A 13 6.65 -9.82 13.57
C GLY A 13 5.80 -11.01 13.21
N VAL A 14 5.33 -11.02 11.99
CA VAL A 14 4.49 -12.07 11.42
C VAL A 14 4.99 -12.38 10.04
N GLN A 15 5.06 -13.66 9.72
CA GLN A 15 5.41 -14.09 8.37
C GLN A 15 4.44 -15.20 7.97
N VAL A 16 3.77 -15.01 6.84
CA VAL A 16 2.84 -15.98 6.30
C VAL A 16 3.37 -16.43 4.96
N ASP A 17 3.72 -17.71 4.88
CA ASP A 17 4.14 -18.37 3.65
C ASP A 17 5.19 -17.54 2.89
N ASP A 18 6.32 -17.34 3.52
CA ASP A 18 7.47 -16.57 3.03
C ASP A 18 7.13 -15.10 2.82
N ASP A 19 6.62 -14.72 1.65
CA ASP A 19 6.41 -13.33 1.28
C ASP A 19 4.94 -12.95 1.11
N ASN A 20 4.01 -13.88 1.39
CA ASN A 20 2.59 -13.54 1.21
C ASN A 20 2.17 -12.38 2.10
N LEU A 21 2.59 -12.43 3.36
CA LEU A 21 2.36 -11.34 4.30
C LEU A 21 3.50 -11.32 5.29
N VAL A 22 4.15 -10.19 5.39
CA VAL A 22 5.26 -10.01 6.32
C VAL A 22 5.01 -8.75 7.15
N VAL A 23 5.10 -8.89 8.47
CA VAL A 23 5.12 -7.73 9.36
C VAL A 23 6.43 -7.80 10.12
N THR A 24 7.30 -6.84 9.90
CA THR A 24 8.63 -6.83 10.53
C THR A 24 8.55 -6.35 11.97
N PRO A 25 9.52 -6.72 12.83
CA PRO A 25 9.56 -6.17 14.19
C PRO A 25 9.73 -4.66 14.23
N THR A 26 10.21 -4.05 13.17
CA THR A 26 10.42 -2.60 13.08
C THR A 26 9.19 -1.84 12.61
N GLY A 27 8.09 -2.53 12.30
CA GLY A 27 6.83 -1.88 11.98
C GLY A 27 6.53 -1.71 10.50
N LEU A 28 7.14 -2.50 9.64
CA LEU A 28 6.88 -2.47 8.21
C LEU A 28 6.03 -3.65 7.82
N VAL A 29 5.11 -3.44 6.88
CA VAL A 29 4.24 -4.49 6.35
C VAL A 29 4.55 -4.69 4.88
N GLY A 30 4.86 -5.92 4.52
CA GLY A 30 5.11 -6.31 3.14
C GLY A 30 4.07 -7.31 2.67
N ILE A 31 3.60 -7.13 1.46
CA ILE A 31 2.74 -8.08 0.77
C ILE A 31 3.44 -8.41 -0.54
N GLY A 32 3.86 -9.67 -0.68
CA GLY A 32 4.64 -10.08 -1.83
C GLY A 32 6.13 -9.77 -1.71
N THR A 33 6.58 -9.29 -0.57
CA THR A 33 7.99 -8.98 -0.35
C THR A 33 8.38 -9.28 1.10
N THR A 34 9.57 -9.84 1.30
CA THR A 34 10.10 -10.08 2.63
C THR A 34 10.93 -8.91 3.15
N ILE A 35 11.21 -7.93 2.28
CA ILE A 35 12.04 -6.77 2.63
C ILE A 35 11.29 -5.48 2.32
N PRO A 36 10.17 -5.19 3.01
CA PRO A 36 9.43 -3.97 2.72
C PRO A 36 10.29 -2.74 3.00
N THR A 37 10.19 -1.76 2.12
CA THR A 37 10.96 -0.52 2.21
C THR A 37 10.14 0.64 2.76
N GLU A 38 8.85 0.46 2.90
CA GLU A 38 7.93 1.47 3.43
C GLU A 38 7.03 0.82 4.47
N ILE A 39 6.25 1.63 5.17
CA ILE A 39 5.33 1.10 6.19
C ILE A 39 4.40 0.05 5.58
N LEU A 40 3.94 0.28 4.37
CA LEU A 40 3.21 -0.73 3.61
C LEU A 40 3.83 -0.82 2.22
N ASP A 41 4.39 -1.97 1.92
CA ASP A 41 5.04 -2.24 0.64
C ASP A 41 4.34 -3.42 -0.01
N VAL A 42 3.63 -3.17 -1.11
CA VAL A 42 2.93 -4.19 -1.88
C VAL A 42 3.68 -4.40 -3.19
N ASP A 43 4.28 -5.58 -3.33
CA ASP A 43 4.94 -5.96 -4.57
C ASP A 43 3.93 -6.72 -5.44
N GLY A 44 3.19 -5.98 -6.22
CA GLY A 44 2.13 -6.51 -7.04
C GLY A 44 1.03 -5.50 -7.27
N ASN A 45 -0.08 -5.97 -7.79
CA ASN A 45 -1.24 -5.12 -8.04
C ASN A 45 -2.11 -5.00 -6.79
N THR A 46 -2.75 -3.85 -6.65
CA THR A 46 -3.64 -3.58 -5.53
C THR A 46 -5.00 -3.16 -6.07
N VAL A 47 -6.06 -3.75 -5.51
CA VAL A 47 -7.43 -3.38 -5.85
C VAL A 47 -8.06 -2.74 -4.63
N ILE A 48 -8.57 -1.52 -4.81
CA ILE A 48 -9.28 -0.79 -3.77
C ILE A 48 -10.68 -0.50 -4.30
N SER A 49 -11.68 -1.08 -3.67
CA SER A 49 -13.07 -0.94 -4.14
C SER A 49 -13.76 0.31 -3.59
N GLY A 50 -13.12 1.03 -2.70
CA GLY A 50 -13.63 2.26 -2.12
C GLY A 50 -12.73 3.43 -2.46
N PHE A 51 -12.51 4.31 -1.48
CA PHE A 51 -11.67 5.48 -1.65
C PHE A 51 -10.22 5.16 -1.32
N ALA A 52 -9.32 5.67 -2.13
CA ALA A 52 -7.90 5.74 -1.80
C ALA A 52 -7.54 7.20 -1.63
N THR A 53 -7.11 7.57 -0.44
CA THR A 53 -6.73 8.95 -0.12
C THR A 53 -5.22 9.00 0.09
N ALA A 54 -4.55 9.83 -0.66
CA ALA A 54 -3.12 10.00 -0.56
C ALA A 54 -2.77 11.47 -0.66
N SER A 55 -1.77 11.91 0.09
CA SER A 55 -1.27 13.27 -0.05
C SER A 55 -0.45 13.42 -1.33
N GLN A 56 0.18 12.35 -1.77
CA GLN A 56 0.86 12.27 -3.06
C GLN A 56 0.63 10.89 -3.65
N LEU A 57 0.32 10.86 -4.93
CA LEU A 57 0.19 9.62 -5.67
C LEU A 57 1.21 9.62 -6.80
N ARG A 58 2.11 8.65 -6.79
CA ARG A 58 3.14 8.49 -7.80
C ARG A 58 2.88 7.24 -8.62
N GLY A 59 3.00 7.36 -9.91
CA GLY A 59 2.89 6.23 -10.81
C GLY A 59 3.49 6.59 -12.15
N GLN A 60 3.72 5.58 -12.96
CA GLN A 60 4.20 5.79 -14.32
C GLN A 60 3.06 6.15 -15.24
N THR A 61 1.90 5.58 -15.00
CA THR A 61 0.73 5.78 -15.84
C THR A 61 -0.50 5.89 -14.96
N LEU A 62 -1.33 6.86 -15.28
CA LEU A 62 -2.63 7.02 -14.62
C LEU A 62 -3.72 6.84 -15.67
N VAL A 63 -4.60 5.87 -15.42
CA VAL A 63 -5.75 5.62 -16.30
C VAL A 63 -7.01 5.86 -15.50
N VAL A 64 -7.83 6.79 -15.95
CA VAL A 64 -9.11 7.11 -15.32
C VAL A 64 -10.19 6.84 -16.37
N SER A 65 -11.03 5.82 -16.09
CA SER A 65 -12.10 5.47 -17.04
C SER A 65 -13.36 6.30 -16.86
N GLY A 66 -13.48 7.00 -15.76
CA GLY A 66 -14.60 7.88 -15.49
C GLY A 66 -14.19 9.33 -15.52
N LYS A 67 -14.43 10.02 -14.42
CA LYS A 67 -14.20 11.46 -14.32
C LYS A 67 -13.01 11.75 -13.41
N ALA A 68 -12.06 12.53 -13.90
CA ALA A 68 -10.98 13.05 -13.09
C ALA A 68 -11.24 14.51 -12.78
N THR A 69 -11.30 14.85 -11.48
CA THR A 69 -11.43 16.24 -11.05
C THR A 69 -10.08 16.68 -10.50
N ILE A 70 -9.46 17.63 -11.18
CA ILE A 70 -8.10 18.03 -10.88
C ILE A 70 -8.10 19.56 -10.73
N GLY A 71 -7.61 20.04 -9.59
CA GLY A 71 -7.53 21.47 -9.35
C GLY A 71 -6.47 22.14 -10.21
N GLU A 72 -5.33 21.49 -10.37
CA GLU A 72 -4.21 22.04 -11.11
C GLU A 72 -3.40 20.93 -11.74
N ILE A 73 -3.05 21.08 -12.99
CA ILE A 73 -2.20 20.13 -13.70
C ILE A 73 -0.90 20.83 -14.06
N GLU A 74 0.21 20.22 -13.64
CA GLU A 74 1.54 20.65 -14.03
C GLU A 74 2.16 19.59 -14.92
N LEU A 75 2.48 19.93 -16.13
CA LEU A 75 3.04 19.02 -17.10
C LEU A 75 4.54 19.23 -17.22
N GLY A 76 5.24 18.15 -17.49
CA GLY A 76 6.68 18.23 -17.70
C GLY A 76 7.06 18.90 -19.00
N THR A 77 8.35 18.85 -19.33
CA THR A 77 8.90 19.57 -20.48
C THR A 77 8.50 18.98 -21.82
N SER A 78 8.01 17.76 -21.86
CA SER A 78 7.62 17.07 -23.09
C SER A 78 6.12 16.87 -23.18
N SER A 79 5.35 17.84 -22.74
CA SER A 79 3.89 17.71 -22.69
C SER A 79 3.29 17.85 -24.09
N ASN A 80 2.33 16.98 -24.39
CA ASN A 80 1.45 17.06 -25.54
C ASN A 80 0.02 17.13 -25.04
N ILE A 81 -0.61 18.22 -25.32
CA ILE A 81 -2.03 18.39 -24.98
C ILE A 81 -2.84 18.48 -26.26
#